data_3846eec5091514486e44c7d30c03a5a4
#
_entry.id   3846eec5091514486e44c7d30c03a5a4
#
_cell.length_a   1.000
_cell.length_b   1.000
_cell.length_c   1.000
_cell.angle_alpha   90.00
_cell.angle_beta   90.00
_cell.angle_gamma   90.00
#
_symmetry.space_group_name_H-M   'P 1'
#
loop_
_entity.id
_entity.type
_entity.pdbx_description
1 polymer ?
#
loop_
_entity_poly.entity_id
_entity_poly.type
_entity_poly.pdbx_seq_one_letter_code
_entity_poly.pdbx_strand_id
1 'polypeptide(L)'
;FILGDQKGSVTPGNIGANYVLRRLIRSAVRHARKLGIAPGFTEKMACVIIDEYKHVYPELEQNRERVIAELLQEESRFGKTLDEGKREFDKCISGIQRKNEFMSAKDPNFVKETMISGKQAFKLYDTYGYPLEMTVELAAEIGFTVDVDGYNEAFKKHQELSRANVGSAKSGLAEHSEETTALHTATHLLHAALKQVLGEHCNQKGSNITAERLRFDFTHGEKMTPEQIKAVEDLVNEQIKKDIKITREMMTIEEAKAAGATALFAAKYGEQVSVYTMGDFSKEVCTGPHLEHTGDMGTFKIKKEESSSAGVRRIKAVLQK
;
A
#
# COMPACT_ATOMS: atom_id res chain seq x y z
N PHE A 1 -7.83 19.65 -12.98
CA PHE A 1 -7.07 19.51 -14.24
C PHE A 1 -6.16 18.26 -14.22
N ILE A 2 -5.21 18.11 -13.29
CA ILE A 2 -4.30 16.94 -13.23
C ILE A 2 -5.05 15.60 -13.24
N LEU A 3 -6.14 15.50 -12.47
CA LEU A 3 -7.01 14.31 -12.43
C LEU A 3 -7.86 14.16 -13.70
N GLY A 4 -8.18 15.24 -14.37
CA GLY A 4 -9.01 15.25 -15.59
C GLY A 4 -8.25 14.97 -16.88
N ASP A 5 -6.91 14.98 -16.86
CA ASP A 5 -6.08 14.75 -18.03
C ASP A 5 -6.28 13.34 -18.60
N GLN A 6 -6.54 13.25 -19.91
CA GLN A 6 -6.72 11.97 -20.62
C GLN A 6 -5.41 11.19 -20.80
N LYS A 7 -4.26 11.89 -20.90
CA LYS A 7 -2.95 11.28 -21.18
C LYS A 7 -2.24 10.80 -19.91
N GLY A 8 -2.63 11.30 -18.75
CA GLY A 8 -1.96 11.01 -17.50
C GLY A 8 -2.90 10.38 -16.48
N SER A 9 -2.73 9.12 -16.17
CA SER A 9 -3.39 8.46 -15.04
C SER A 9 -2.79 8.88 -13.70
N VAL A 10 -2.60 10.20 -13.47
CA VAL A 10 -2.09 10.70 -12.19
C VAL A 10 -3.21 10.63 -11.15
N THR A 11 -3.05 9.75 -10.18
CA THR A 11 -3.94 9.59 -9.03
C THR A 11 -3.17 9.88 -7.73
N PRO A 12 -3.85 10.22 -6.61
CA PRO A 12 -3.15 10.46 -5.36
C PRO A 12 -2.31 9.25 -4.92
N GLY A 13 -0.98 9.41 -4.83
CA GLY A 13 -0.06 8.32 -4.58
C GLY A 13 1.12 8.71 -3.67
N ASN A 14 2.12 7.81 -3.58
CA ASN A 14 3.29 8.01 -2.70
C ASN A 14 4.57 8.40 -3.45
N ILE A 15 4.56 8.45 -4.78
CA ILE A 15 5.77 8.61 -5.60
C ILE A 15 5.50 9.62 -6.73
N GLY A 16 6.48 10.46 -7.04
CA GLY A 16 6.48 11.33 -8.22
C GLY A 16 5.29 12.30 -8.27
N ALA A 17 4.68 12.47 -9.44
CA ALA A 17 3.54 13.37 -9.65
C ALA A 17 2.32 13.00 -8.79
N ASN A 18 2.12 11.70 -8.53
CA ASN A 18 1.06 11.18 -7.67
C ASN A 18 1.21 11.67 -6.23
N TYR A 19 2.45 11.76 -5.72
CA TYR A 19 2.74 12.32 -4.40
C TYR A 19 2.45 13.82 -4.35
N VAL A 20 2.84 14.56 -5.39
CA VAL A 20 2.57 16.00 -5.47
C VAL A 20 1.06 16.26 -5.43
N LEU A 21 0.29 15.51 -6.23
CA LEU A 21 -1.18 15.62 -6.25
C LEU A 21 -1.78 15.31 -4.86
N ARG A 22 -1.38 14.20 -4.25
CA ARG A 22 -1.82 13.83 -2.88
C ARG A 22 -1.52 14.95 -1.89
N ARG A 23 -0.31 15.52 -1.91
CA ARG A 23 0.09 16.63 -1.04
C ARG A 23 -0.80 17.85 -1.20
N LEU A 24 -1.11 18.24 -2.44
CA LEU A 24 -2.00 19.38 -2.72
C LEU A 24 -3.41 19.15 -2.16
N ILE A 25 -3.99 17.97 -2.38
CA ILE A 25 -5.32 17.63 -1.85
C ILE A 25 -5.30 17.68 -0.32
N ARG A 26 -4.31 17.07 0.33
CA ARG A 26 -4.19 17.05 1.79
C ARG A 26 -3.99 18.44 2.38
N SER A 27 -3.20 19.29 1.73
CA SER A 27 -3.05 20.69 2.13
C SER A 27 -4.39 21.43 2.06
N ALA A 28 -5.15 21.26 0.98
CA ALA A 28 -6.47 21.85 0.84
C ALA A 28 -7.44 21.36 1.95
N VAL A 29 -7.47 20.06 2.23
CA VAL A 29 -8.31 19.46 3.29
C VAL A 29 -7.95 20.01 4.67
N ARG A 30 -6.66 20.18 4.97
CA ARG A 30 -6.19 20.78 6.23
C ARG A 30 -6.68 22.22 6.38
N HIS A 31 -6.51 23.03 5.34
CA HIS A 31 -6.93 24.42 5.37
C HIS A 31 -8.46 24.57 5.45
N ALA A 32 -9.19 23.75 4.73
CA ALA A 32 -10.66 23.72 4.81
C ALA A 32 -11.14 23.43 6.23
N ARG A 33 -10.53 22.42 6.90
CA ARG A 33 -10.82 22.13 8.32
C ARG A 33 -10.47 23.31 9.26
N LYS A 34 -9.33 23.97 9.03
CA LYS A 34 -8.92 25.15 9.81
C LYS A 34 -9.93 26.30 9.68
N LEU A 35 -10.58 26.42 8.52
CA LEU A 35 -11.65 27.38 8.23
C LEU A 35 -13.05 26.91 8.67
N GLY A 36 -13.17 25.71 9.26
CA GLY A 36 -14.48 25.15 9.67
C GLY A 36 -15.34 24.66 8.51
N ILE A 37 -14.76 24.44 7.34
CA ILE A 37 -15.49 23.92 6.18
C ILE A 37 -15.76 22.42 6.38
N ALA A 38 -17.02 22.03 6.19
CA ALA A 38 -17.45 20.65 6.34
C ALA A 38 -16.83 19.71 5.29
N PRO A 39 -16.65 18.42 5.61
CA PRO A 39 -16.20 17.39 4.65
C PRO A 39 -17.11 17.35 3.40
N GLY A 40 -16.54 16.91 2.27
CA GLY A 40 -17.22 16.89 0.97
C GLY A 40 -17.08 18.21 0.19
N PHE A 41 -16.24 19.12 0.67
CA PHE A 41 -16.01 20.40 -0.03
C PHE A 41 -15.26 20.21 -1.35
N THR A 42 -14.42 19.19 -1.47
CA THR A 42 -13.62 18.92 -2.68
C THR A 42 -14.52 18.59 -3.88
N GLU A 43 -15.64 17.87 -3.66
CA GLU A 43 -16.65 17.62 -4.67
C GLU A 43 -17.27 18.94 -5.16
N LYS A 44 -17.73 19.77 -4.22
CA LYS A 44 -18.37 21.06 -4.55
C LYS A 44 -17.43 21.96 -5.36
N MET A 45 -16.18 22.06 -4.93
CA MET A 45 -15.15 22.82 -5.65
C MET A 45 -14.88 22.24 -7.04
N ALA A 46 -14.76 20.91 -7.15
CA ALA A 46 -14.54 20.24 -8.43
C ALA A 46 -15.71 20.50 -9.40
N CYS A 47 -16.96 20.39 -8.95
CA CYS A 47 -18.12 20.66 -9.78
C CYS A 47 -18.10 22.07 -10.35
N VAL A 48 -17.85 23.08 -9.51
CA VAL A 48 -17.77 24.48 -9.95
C VAL A 48 -16.67 24.67 -11.00
N ILE A 49 -15.48 24.12 -10.75
CA ILE A 49 -14.35 24.25 -11.68
C ILE A 49 -14.64 23.52 -12.99
N ILE A 50 -15.21 22.32 -12.95
CA ILE A 50 -15.56 21.57 -14.16
C ILE A 50 -16.61 22.31 -14.96
N ASP A 51 -17.65 22.82 -14.34
CA ASP A 51 -18.73 23.55 -15.02
C ASP A 51 -18.23 24.83 -15.69
N GLU A 52 -17.30 25.54 -15.06
CA GLU A 52 -16.71 26.75 -15.60
C GLU A 52 -15.77 26.48 -16.79
N TYR A 53 -14.98 25.39 -16.72
CA TYR A 53 -13.89 25.15 -17.67
C TYR A 53 -14.17 24.06 -18.73
N LYS A 54 -15.29 23.32 -18.65
CA LYS A 54 -15.62 22.21 -19.57
C LYS A 54 -15.69 22.61 -21.04
N HIS A 55 -15.96 23.90 -21.33
CA HIS A 55 -16.03 24.41 -22.70
C HIS A 55 -14.64 24.54 -23.36
N VAL A 56 -13.60 24.74 -22.54
CA VAL A 56 -12.21 24.86 -23.00
C VAL A 56 -11.47 23.53 -22.82
N TYR A 57 -11.82 22.76 -21.80
CA TYR A 57 -11.22 21.47 -21.43
C TYR A 57 -12.32 20.41 -21.32
N PRO A 58 -12.80 19.88 -22.45
CA PRO A 58 -13.92 18.91 -22.45
C PRO A 58 -13.62 17.62 -21.69
N GLU A 59 -12.31 17.25 -21.55
CA GLU A 59 -11.86 16.13 -20.74
C GLU A 59 -12.22 16.23 -19.26
N LEU A 60 -12.44 17.43 -18.73
CA LEU A 60 -12.92 17.62 -17.35
C LEU A 60 -14.33 17.08 -17.18
N GLU A 61 -15.23 17.33 -18.15
CA GLU A 61 -16.58 16.79 -18.12
C GLU A 61 -16.60 15.29 -18.35
N GLN A 62 -15.80 14.80 -19.33
CA GLN A 62 -15.68 13.37 -19.64
C GLN A 62 -15.20 12.55 -18.44
N ASN A 63 -14.35 13.14 -17.60
CA ASN A 63 -13.78 12.48 -16.41
C ASN A 63 -14.41 12.98 -15.09
N ARG A 64 -15.53 13.66 -15.12
CA ARG A 64 -16.20 14.28 -13.95
C ARG A 64 -16.34 13.31 -12.77
N GLU A 65 -16.94 12.16 -13.01
CA GLU A 65 -17.17 11.15 -11.96
C GLU A 65 -15.86 10.64 -11.35
N ARG A 66 -14.85 10.36 -12.18
CA ARG A 66 -13.55 9.91 -11.73
C ARG A 66 -12.85 10.98 -10.89
N VAL A 67 -12.86 12.23 -11.34
CA VAL A 67 -12.24 13.37 -10.62
C VAL A 67 -12.87 13.54 -9.24
N ILE A 68 -14.20 13.53 -9.18
CA ILE A 68 -14.94 13.67 -7.92
C ILE A 68 -14.65 12.49 -6.98
N ALA A 69 -14.72 11.26 -7.50
CA ALA A 69 -14.47 10.06 -6.70
C ALA A 69 -13.06 10.03 -6.08
N GLU A 70 -12.02 10.37 -6.85
CA GLU A 70 -10.63 10.42 -6.37
C GLU A 70 -10.43 11.50 -5.29
N LEU A 71 -11.03 12.68 -5.50
CA LEU A 71 -10.96 13.78 -4.54
C LEU A 71 -11.65 13.43 -3.22
N LEU A 72 -12.90 12.95 -3.27
CA LEU A 72 -13.67 12.52 -2.09
C LEU A 72 -12.98 11.38 -1.35
N GLN A 73 -12.41 10.42 -2.08
CA GLN A 73 -11.71 9.30 -1.49
C GLN A 73 -10.46 9.75 -0.71
N GLU A 74 -9.64 10.63 -1.30
CA GLU A 74 -8.44 11.14 -0.62
C GLU A 74 -8.81 12.09 0.53
N GLU A 75 -9.85 12.93 0.38
CA GLU A 75 -10.40 13.78 1.44
C GLU A 75 -10.87 12.93 2.63
N SER A 76 -11.68 11.89 2.39
CA SER A 76 -12.19 11.00 3.43
C SER A 76 -11.06 10.25 4.14
N ARG A 77 -10.10 9.70 3.38
CA ARG A 77 -8.95 9.00 3.93
C ARG A 77 -8.10 9.89 4.82
N PHE A 78 -7.78 11.08 4.32
CA PHE A 78 -6.95 12.03 5.05
C PHE A 78 -7.70 12.62 6.24
N GLY A 79 -9.01 12.85 6.10
CA GLY A 79 -9.85 13.31 7.21
C GLY A 79 -9.78 12.40 8.45
N LYS A 80 -9.73 11.08 8.25
CA LYS A 80 -9.57 10.11 9.34
C LYS A 80 -8.18 10.16 9.99
N THR A 81 -7.14 10.26 9.17
CA THR A 81 -5.75 10.26 9.67
C THR A 81 -5.31 11.64 10.19
N LEU A 82 -5.97 12.71 9.76
CA LEU A 82 -5.65 14.08 10.17
C LEU A 82 -5.80 14.30 11.68
N ASP A 83 -6.88 13.80 12.26
CA ASP A 83 -7.15 13.95 13.69
C ASP A 83 -6.19 13.09 14.54
N GLU A 84 -5.86 11.89 14.06
CA GLU A 84 -4.87 11.01 14.72
C GLU A 84 -3.47 11.59 14.63
N GLY A 85 -3.07 12.05 13.45
CA GLY A 85 -1.78 12.68 13.23
C GLY A 85 -1.61 13.98 14.03
N LYS A 86 -2.67 14.79 14.11
CA LYS A 86 -2.64 15.99 14.96
C LYS A 86 -2.47 15.64 16.43
N ARG A 87 -3.21 14.67 16.95
CA ARG A 87 -3.04 14.20 18.34
C ARG A 87 -1.62 13.70 18.61
N GLU A 88 -1.00 13.01 17.67
CA GLU A 88 0.37 12.52 17.83
C GLU A 88 1.39 13.66 17.74
N PHE A 89 1.17 14.64 16.86
CA PHE A 89 1.95 15.87 16.81
C PHE A 89 1.88 16.63 18.15
N ASP A 90 0.67 16.85 18.67
CA ASP A 90 0.45 17.54 19.94
C ASP A 90 1.11 16.80 21.13
N LYS A 91 1.11 15.45 21.14
CA LYS A 91 1.86 14.64 22.12
C LYS A 91 3.36 14.84 22.00
N CYS A 92 3.88 14.91 20.78
CA CYS A 92 5.29 15.16 20.54
C CYS A 92 5.71 16.52 21.13
N ILE A 93 4.96 17.57 20.83
CA ILE A 93 5.20 18.92 21.36
C ILE A 93 5.10 18.95 22.88
N SER A 94 4.04 18.36 23.45
CA SER A 94 3.87 18.29 24.91
C SER A 94 4.98 17.51 25.60
N GLY A 95 5.57 16.52 24.92
CA GLY A 95 6.73 15.77 25.41
C GLY A 95 7.98 16.66 25.50
N ILE A 96 8.26 17.45 24.45
CA ILE A 96 9.39 18.38 24.42
C ILE A 96 9.19 19.49 25.47
N GLN A 97 7.99 20.04 25.57
CA GLN A 97 7.67 21.09 26.56
C GLN A 97 7.88 20.62 27.99
N ARG A 98 7.36 19.41 28.33
CA ARG A 98 7.59 18.81 29.67
C ARG A 98 9.06 18.56 29.96
N LYS A 99 9.83 18.10 28.97
CA LYS A 99 11.29 17.95 29.11
C LYS A 99 11.95 19.31 29.39
N ASN A 100 11.57 20.34 28.65
CA ASN A 100 12.08 21.69 28.85
C ASN A 100 11.79 22.24 30.24
N GLU A 101 10.55 22.07 30.72
CA GLU A 101 10.15 22.48 32.08
C GLU A 101 10.98 21.78 33.14
N PHE A 102 11.11 20.44 33.04
CA PHE A 102 11.86 19.64 33.99
C PHE A 102 13.36 20.02 34.01
N MET A 103 13.97 20.20 32.83
CA MET A 103 15.39 20.53 32.72
C MET A 103 15.68 21.95 33.16
N SER A 104 14.81 22.92 32.82
CA SER A 104 14.94 24.31 33.28
C SER A 104 14.81 24.46 34.78
N ALA A 105 14.04 23.59 35.46
CA ALA A 105 13.94 23.56 36.93
C ALA A 105 15.21 23.03 37.59
N LYS A 106 16.01 22.23 36.89
CA LYS A 106 17.27 21.65 37.40
C LYS A 106 18.51 22.49 37.06
N ASP A 107 18.52 23.10 35.89
CA ASP A 107 19.60 23.87 35.38
C ASP A 107 19.09 25.22 34.85
N PRO A 108 19.38 26.36 35.52
CA PRO A 108 18.97 27.68 35.07
C PRO A 108 19.57 28.11 33.71
N ASN A 109 20.66 27.47 33.28
CA ASN A 109 21.30 27.72 31.98
C ASN A 109 20.84 26.78 30.87
N PHE A 110 19.87 25.90 31.12
CA PHE A 110 19.36 24.97 30.13
C PHE A 110 18.71 25.70 28.95
N VAL A 111 19.20 25.41 27.73
CA VAL A 111 18.61 25.92 26.50
C VAL A 111 17.41 25.03 26.11
N LYS A 112 16.24 25.64 26.04
CA LYS A 112 15.01 24.92 25.68
C LYS A 112 15.09 24.34 24.28
N GLU A 113 14.75 23.08 24.15
CA GLU A 113 14.58 22.42 22.86
C GLU A 113 13.30 22.94 22.18
N THR A 114 13.42 23.34 20.91
CA THR A 114 12.29 23.79 20.07
C THR A 114 12.29 23.06 18.73
N MET A 115 12.90 21.87 18.67
CA MET A 115 13.02 21.11 17.45
C MET A 115 12.40 19.72 17.60
N ILE A 116 11.53 19.37 16.65
CA ILE A 116 10.99 18.02 16.48
C ILE A 116 12.06 17.17 15.80
N SER A 117 12.42 16.03 16.37
CA SER A 117 13.44 15.16 15.79
C SER A 117 12.97 14.55 14.47
N GLY A 118 13.94 14.25 13.57
CA GLY A 118 13.66 13.62 12.28
C GLY A 118 12.93 12.30 12.39
N LYS A 119 13.21 11.50 13.43
CA LYS A 119 12.49 10.24 13.70
C LYS A 119 11.01 10.45 14.04
N GLN A 120 10.69 11.49 14.79
CA GLN A 120 9.30 11.84 15.13
C GLN A 120 8.56 12.37 13.90
N ALA A 121 9.20 13.24 13.11
CA ALA A 121 8.64 13.73 11.86
C ALA A 121 8.42 12.57 10.85
N PHE A 122 9.36 11.62 10.77
CA PHE A 122 9.21 10.44 9.94
C PHE A 122 8.06 9.53 10.40
N LYS A 123 7.87 9.35 11.71
CA LYS A 123 6.71 8.60 12.26
C LYS A 123 5.39 9.26 11.87
N LEU A 124 5.29 10.58 11.91
CA LEU A 124 4.10 11.31 11.47
C LEU A 124 3.81 11.07 9.98
N TYR A 125 4.85 11.01 9.14
CA TYR A 125 4.71 10.70 7.72
C TYR A 125 4.31 9.25 7.46
N ASP A 126 5.07 8.30 8.01
CA ASP A 126 4.93 6.87 7.73
C ASP A 126 3.63 6.28 8.28
N THR A 127 3.29 6.61 9.52
CA THR A 127 2.15 6.03 10.23
C THR A 127 0.84 6.79 9.98
N TYR A 128 0.91 8.12 9.94
CA TYR A 128 -0.28 8.98 9.86
C TYR A 128 -0.43 9.68 8.50
N GLY A 129 0.52 9.48 7.58
CA GLY A 129 0.48 10.07 6.25
C GLY A 129 0.57 11.60 6.25
N TYR A 130 1.16 12.20 7.29
CA TYR A 130 1.45 13.63 7.36
C TYR A 130 2.68 13.94 6.50
N PRO A 131 2.56 14.70 5.40
CA PRO A 131 3.71 15.14 4.64
C PRO A 131 4.68 15.94 5.52
N LEU A 132 5.99 15.82 5.25
CA LEU A 132 7.02 16.56 5.99
C LEU A 132 6.74 18.07 6.01
N GLU A 133 6.36 18.62 4.86
CA GLU A 133 6.06 20.04 4.70
C GLU A 133 4.93 20.49 5.62
N MET A 134 3.92 19.65 5.81
CA MET A 134 2.82 19.92 6.73
C MET A 134 3.29 19.90 8.19
N THR A 135 4.18 18.98 8.55
CA THR A 135 4.78 18.93 9.89
C THR A 135 5.62 20.16 10.15
N VAL A 136 6.39 20.63 9.16
CA VAL A 136 7.20 21.86 9.22
C VAL A 136 6.31 23.10 9.41
N GLU A 137 5.21 23.22 8.64
CA GLU A 137 4.27 24.33 8.78
C GLU A 137 3.61 24.36 10.17
N LEU A 138 3.15 23.18 10.66
CA LEU A 138 2.54 23.11 12.01
C LEU A 138 3.54 23.44 13.12
N ALA A 139 4.78 22.99 12.99
CA ALA A 139 5.84 23.32 13.94
C ALA A 139 6.13 24.82 13.94
N ALA A 140 6.26 25.44 12.77
CA ALA A 140 6.50 26.87 12.63
C ALA A 140 5.37 27.72 13.22
N GLU A 141 4.09 27.32 13.11
CA GLU A 141 2.93 28.00 13.70
C GLU A 141 3.06 28.17 15.22
N ILE A 142 3.81 27.29 15.89
CA ILE A 142 4.00 27.28 17.36
C ILE A 142 5.44 27.58 17.79
N GLY A 143 6.27 28.10 16.89
CA GLY A 143 7.66 28.49 17.17
C GLY A 143 8.64 27.32 17.29
N PHE A 144 8.29 26.16 16.72
CA PHE A 144 9.17 24.98 16.66
C PHE A 144 9.76 24.82 15.25
N THR A 145 10.87 24.10 15.19
CA THR A 145 11.52 23.66 13.94
C THR A 145 11.44 22.14 13.80
N VAL A 146 11.80 21.62 12.64
CA VAL A 146 11.87 20.18 12.36
C VAL A 146 13.25 19.83 11.86
N ASP A 147 13.83 18.77 12.37
CA ASP A 147 15.07 18.15 11.88
C ASP A 147 14.80 17.45 10.54
N VAL A 148 14.91 18.23 9.46
CA VAL A 148 14.66 17.76 8.08
C VAL A 148 15.72 16.76 7.64
N ASP A 149 16.96 16.95 8.05
CA ASP A 149 18.07 16.06 7.67
C ASP A 149 17.87 14.68 8.33
N GLY A 150 17.60 14.65 9.62
CA GLY A 150 17.27 13.40 10.32
C GLY A 150 15.99 12.71 9.80
N TYR A 151 15.01 13.48 9.30
CA TYR A 151 13.86 12.91 8.59
C TYR A 151 14.30 12.24 7.29
N ASN A 152 15.11 12.92 6.47
CA ASN A 152 15.59 12.38 5.20
C ASN A 152 16.44 11.11 5.40
N GLU A 153 17.26 11.06 6.43
CA GLU A 153 18.01 9.87 6.82
C GLU A 153 17.09 8.71 7.19
N ALA A 154 16.08 8.96 8.03
CA ALA A 154 15.09 7.95 8.43
C ALA A 154 14.28 7.46 7.23
N PHE A 155 13.88 8.37 6.33
CA PHE A 155 13.17 8.04 5.10
C PHE A 155 14.03 7.20 4.15
N LYS A 156 15.29 7.58 3.94
CA LYS A 156 16.24 6.82 3.11
C LYS A 156 16.47 5.42 3.67
N LYS A 157 16.71 5.31 4.98
CA LYS A 157 16.87 4.02 5.65
C LYS A 157 15.63 3.14 5.49
N HIS A 158 14.43 3.70 5.61
CA HIS A 158 13.17 2.98 5.37
C HIS A 158 13.05 2.53 3.91
N GLN A 159 13.43 3.38 2.95
CA GLN A 159 13.47 3.00 1.53
C GLN A 159 14.49 1.90 1.24
N GLU A 160 15.67 1.96 1.85
CA GLU A 160 16.72 0.94 1.70
C GLU A 160 16.26 -0.39 2.30
N LEU A 161 15.65 -0.40 3.47
CA LEU A 161 15.05 -1.59 4.07
C LEU A 161 13.90 -2.14 3.21
N SER A 162 13.07 -1.27 2.64
CA SER A 162 12.01 -1.67 1.71
C SER A 162 12.60 -2.25 0.40
N ARG A 163 13.67 -1.64 -0.13
CA ARG A 163 14.38 -2.12 -1.33
C ARG A 163 15.17 -3.40 -1.06
N ALA A 164 15.83 -3.51 0.09
CA ALA A 164 16.52 -4.73 0.49
C ALA A 164 15.54 -5.91 0.64
N ASN A 165 14.35 -5.65 1.19
CA ASN A 165 13.25 -6.61 1.22
C ASN A 165 12.67 -6.92 -0.17
N VAL A 166 12.79 -6.01 -1.14
CA VAL A 166 12.40 -6.21 -2.55
C VAL A 166 13.55 -6.81 -3.36
N GLY A 167 14.80 -6.51 -3.03
CA GLY A 167 16.00 -6.96 -3.76
C GLY A 167 16.39 -8.40 -3.46
N SER A 168 16.05 -8.95 -2.30
CA SER A 168 16.20 -10.37 -1.97
C SER A 168 15.08 -11.23 -2.54
N ALA A 169 14.02 -10.63 -3.07
CA ALA A 169 12.82 -11.35 -3.51
C ALA A 169 12.52 -11.10 -4.98
N LYS A 170 13.33 -11.61 -5.90
CA LYS A 170 12.87 -11.83 -7.29
C LYS A 170 11.62 -12.73 -7.31
N SER A 171 11.37 -13.51 -6.27
CA SER A 171 10.22 -14.42 -6.10
C SER A 171 9.38 -14.17 -4.84
N GLY A 172 9.68 -13.15 -4.01
CA GLY A 172 9.01 -12.95 -2.71
C GLY A 172 9.54 -13.85 -1.58
N LEU A 173 10.50 -14.73 -1.87
CA LEU A 173 11.11 -15.68 -0.93
C LEU A 173 12.26 -15.02 -0.15
N ALA A 174 12.24 -15.14 1.17
CA ALA A 174 13.32 -14.67 2.03
C ALA A 174 14.56 -15.60 1.97
N GLU A 175 14.32 -16.89 1.72
CA GLU A 175 15.33 -17.95 1.59
C GLU A 175 14.77 -19.08 0.69
N HIS A 176 15.63 -20.01 0.28
CA HIS A 176 15.22 -21.18 -0.50
C HIS A 176 15.20 -22.43 0.39
N SER A 177 14.05 -22.72 0.99
CA SER A 177 13.80 -23.97 1.74
C SER A 177 12.54 -24.67 1.19
N GLU A 178 12.28 -25.90 1.62
CA GLU A 178 11.06 -26.62 1.25
C GLU A 178 9.83 -25.87 1.73
N GLU A 179 9.87 -25.32 2.96
CA GLU A 179 8.77 -24.55 3.55
C GLU A 179 8.46 -23.29 2.74
N THR A 180 9.50 -22.55 2.34
CA THR A 180 9.29 -21.33 1.53
C THR A 180 8.81 -21.66 0.12
N THR A 181 9.25 -22.78 -0.46
CA THR A 181 8.77 -23.29 -1.76
C THR A 181 7.29 -23.68 -1.68
N ALA A 182 6.89 -24.39 -0.62
CA ALA A 182 5.50 -24.76 -0.37
C ALA A 182 4.60 -23.51 -0.18
N LEU A 183 5.03 -22.55 0.64
CA LEU A 183 4.32 -21.30 0.85
C LEU A 183 4.26 -20.43 -0.41
N HIS A 184 5.29 -20.48 -1.27
CA HIS A 184 5.27 -19.81 -2.56
C HIS A 184 4.23 -20.44 -3.51
N THR A 185 4.17 -21.75 -3.54
CA THR A 185 3.15 -22.49 -4.29
C THR A 185 1.74 -22.13 -3.78
N ALA A 186 1.54 -22.11 -2.45
CA ALA A 186 0.28 -21.69 -1.82
C ALA A 186 -0.11 -20.24 -2.15
N THR A 187 0.87 -19.36 -2.43
CA THR A 187 0.61 -17.96 -2.82
C THR A 187 -0.16 -17.87 -4.13
N HIS A 188 0.16 -18.72 -5.12
CA HIS A 188 -0.56 -18.78 -6.40
C HIS A 188 -1.98 -19.29 -6.24
N LEU A 189 -2.19 -20.33 -5.42
CA LEU A 189 -3.54 -20.80 -5.09
C LEU A 189 -4.34 -19.71 -4.34
N LEU A 190 -3.73 -19.02 -3.38
CA LEU A 190 -4.35 -17.91 -2.67
C LEU A 190 -4.78 -16.78 -3.62
N HIS A 191 -3.92 -16.41 -4.57
CA HIS A 191 -4.22 -15.35 -5.53
C HIS A 191 -5.42 -15.71 -6.42
N ALA A 192 -5.43 -16.92 -6.96
CA ALA A 192 -6.55 -17.42 -7.75
C ALA A 192 -7.85 -17.51 -6.92
N ALA A 193 -7.79 -18.00 -5.69
CA ALA A 193 -8.94 -18.07 -4.79
C ALA A 193 -9.50 -16.69 -4.45
N LEU A 194 -8.64 -15.70 -4.20
CA LEU A 194 -9.06 -14.31 -3.96
C LEU A 194 -9.80 -13.72 -5.16
N LYS A 195 -9.32 -13.96 -6.38
CA LYS A 195 -10.02 -13.54 -7.60
C LYS A 195 -11.39 -14.18 -7.75
N GLN A 196 -11.50 -15.47 -7.48
CA GLN A 196 -12.78 -16.18 -7.59
C GLN A 196 -13.79 -15.72 -6.54
N VAL A 197 -13.36 -15.44 -5.30
CA VAL A 197 -14.27 -15.07 -4.19
C VAL A 197 -14.60 -13.58 -4.19
N LEU A 198 -13.63 -12.73 -4.49
CA LEU A 198 -13.76 -11.26 -4.36
C LEU A 198 -13.88 -10.54 -5.70
N GLY A 199 -13.42 -11.16 -6.79
CA GLY A 199 -13.46 -10.62 -8.15
C GLY A 199 -12.09 -10.34 -8.74
N GLU A 200 -12.05 -10.17 -10.06
CA GLU A 200 -10.83 -10.00 -10.88
C GLU A 200 -9.98 -8.76 -10.53
N HIS A 201 -10.52 -7.82 -9.78
CA HIS A 201 -9.78 -6.65 -9.28
C HIS A 201 -8.72 -7.01 -8.23
N CYS A 202 -8.74 -8.24 -7.68
CA CYS A 202 -7.78 -8.71 -6.70
C CYS A 202 -6.44 -9.03 -7.37
N ASN A 203 -5.56 -8.03 -7.47
CA ASN A 203 -4.22 -8.19 -8.02
C ASN A 203 -3.16 -8.08 -6.92
N GLN A 204 -2.12 -8.92 -7.01
CA GLN A 204 -1.00 -8.87 -6.08
C GLN A 204 -0.30 -7.50 -6.15
N LYS A 205 -0.06 -6.89 -4.98
CA LYS A 205 0.75 -5.68 -4.80
C LYS A 205 2.09 -5.95 -4.15
N GLY A 206 2.20 -7.04 -3.43
CA GLY A 206 3.43 -7.50 -2.82
C GLY A 206 3.26 -8.84 -2.13
N SER A 207 4.36 -9.55 -1.93
CA SER A 207 4.44 -10.75 -1.11
C SER A 207 5.74 -10.79 -0.32
N ASN A 208 5.74 -11.50 0.78
CA ASN A 208 6.94 -11.83 1.53
C ASN A 208 6.73 -13.18 2.20
N ILE A 209 7.62 -14.12 1.89
CA ILE A 209 7.53 -15.52 2.30
C ILE A 209 8.75 -15.84 3.12
N THR A 210 8.55 -16.34 4.34
CA THR A 210 9.54 -16.89 5.26
C THR A 210 9.17 -18.35 5.55
N ALA A 211 10.05 -19.12 6.16
CA ALA A 211 9.73 -20.50 6.56
C ALA A 211 8.49 -20.60 7.48
N GLU A 212 8.19 -19.54 8.23
CA GLU A 212 7.10 -19.51 9.22
C GLU A 212 5.75 -19.11 8.63
N ARG A 213 5.74 -18.25 7.57
CA ARG A 213 4.52 -17.67 7.04
C ARG A 213 4.67 -17.09 5.63
N LEU A 214 3.56 -16.96 4.94
CA LEU A 214 3.41 -16.04 3.81
C LEU A 214 2.67 -14.77 4.24
N ARG A 215 3.06 -13.64 3.62
CA ARG A 215 2.33 -12.39 3.61
C ARG A 215 1.98 -12.06 2.16
N PHE A 216 0.72 -11.78 1.90
CA PHE A 216 0.22 -11.45 0.58
C PHE A 216 -0.58 -10.14 0.62
N ASP A 217 -0.13 -9.15 -0.12
CA ASP A 217 -0.78 -7.84 -0.25
C ASP A 217 -1.50 -7.78 -1.61
N PHE A 218 -2.78 -7.44 -1.62
CA PHE A 218 -3.61 -7.45 -2.83
C PHE A 218 -4.59 -6.28 -2.88
N THR A 219 -5.00 -5.90 -4.09
CA THR A 219 -5.99 -4.83 -4.29
C THR A 219 -7.37 -5.30 -3.86
N HIS A 220 -7.94 -4.62 -2.84
CA HIS A 220 -9.33 -4.77 -2.44
C HIS A 220 -9.71 -3.57 -1.56
N GLY A 221 -10.89 -2.98 -1.80
CA GLY A 221 -11.30 -1.72 -1.18
C GLY A 221 -11.79 -1.86 0.26
N GLU A 222 -12.33 -3.03 0.62
CA GLU A 222 -13.04 -3.26 1.86
C GLU A 222 -12.37 -4.34 2.71
N LYS A 223 -12.77 -4.41 3.98
CA LYS A 223 -12.37 -5.51 4.86
C LYS A 223 -13.10 -6.78 4.43
N MET A 224 -12.38 -7.89 4.31
CA MET A 224 -13.00 -9.19 4.04
C MET A 224 -13.91 -9.62 5.20
N THR A 225 -15.05 -10.19 4.86
CA THR A 225 -15.95 -10.82 5.85
C THR A 225 -15.38 -12.16 6.32
N PRO A 226 -15.78 -12.66 7.49
CA PRO A 226 -15.38 -13.99 7.96
C PRO A 226 -15.75 -15.11 6.96
N GLU A 227 -16.89 -14.98 6.27
CA GLU A 227 -17.38 -15.91 5.27
C GLU A 227 -16.48 -15.90 4.03
N GLN A 228 -16.06 -14.72 3.56
CA GLN A 228 -15.13 -14.58 2.44
C GLN A 228 -13.75 -15.16 2.78
N ILE A 229 -13.24 -14.91 3.99
CA ILE A 229 -11.96 -15.47 4.46
C ILE A 229 -12.04 -16.99 4.47
N LYS A 230 -13.15 -17.54 5.01
CA LYS A 230 -13.39 -18.98 5.03
C LYS A 230 -13.50 -19.57 3.63
N ALA A 231 -14.23 -18.93 2.74
CA ALA A 231 -14.40 -19.40 1.36
C ALA A 231 -13.06 -19.45 0.61
N VAL A 232 -12.20 -18.43 0.78
CA VAL A 232 -10.85 -18.42 0.20
C VAL A 232 -10.01 -19.56 0.78
N GLU A 233 -10.02 -19.75 2.10
CA GLU A 233 -9.28 -20.81 2.79
C GLU A 233 -9.74 -22.21 2.35
N ASP A 234 -11.05 -22.42 2.29
CA ASP A 234 -11.66 -23.69 1.86
C ASP A 234 -11.28 -24.00 0.39
N LEU A 235 -11.33 -22.99 -0.48
CA LEU A 235 -11.02 -23.14 -1.90
C LEU A 235 -9.54 -23.50 -2.13
N VAL A 236 -8.60 -22.86 -1.40
CA VAL A 236 -7.19 -23.21 -1.44
C VAL A 236 -6.98 -24.66 -0.97
N ASN A 237 -7.58 -25.04 0.16
CA ASN A 237 -7.45 -26.38 0.70
C ASN A 237 -8.09 -27.45 -0.19
N GLU A 238 -9.14 -27.12 -0.94
CA GLU A 238 -9.71 -28.01 -1.95
C GLU A 238 -8.70 -28.31 -3.06
N GLN A 239 -7.99 -27.30 -3.57
CA GLN A 239 -6.97 -27.50 -4.61
C GLN A 239 -5.74 -28.27 -4.06
N ILE A 240 -5.39 -28.09 -2.80
CA ILE A 240 -4.34 -28.89 -2.13
C ILE A 240 -4.76 -30.37 -2.10
N LYS A 241 -6.00 -30.66 -1.69
CA LYS A 241 -6.53 -32.03 -1.61
C LYS A 241 -6.65 -32.73 -2.96
N LYS A 242 -6.80 -31.97 -4.05
CA LYS A 242 -6.85 -32.53 -5.42
C LYS A 242 -5.48 -33.05 -5.90
N ASP A 243 -4.42 -32.75 -5.19
CA ASP A 243 -3.05 -33.16 -5.50
C ASP A 243 -2.65 -32.87 -6.96
N ILE A 244 -2.86 -31.63 -7.38
CA ILE A 244 -2.67 -31.19 -8.75
C ILE A 244 -1.18 -31.15 -9.08
N LYS A 245 -0.79 -31.78 -10.19
CA LYS A 245 0.55 -31.68 -10.73
C LYS A 245 0.82 -30.25 -11.23
N ILE A 246 1.95 -29.67 -10.80
CA ILE A 246 2.38 -28.34 -11.18
C ILE A 246 3.30 -28.45 -12.39
N THR A 247 2.95 -27.80 -13.48
CA THR A 247 3.74 -27.80 -14.72
C THR A 247 4.43 -26.45 -14.90
N ARG A 248 5.63 -26.50 -15.47
CA ARG A 248 6.41 -25.32 -15.83
C ARG A 248 6.71 -25.34 -17.32
N GLU A 249 6.36 -24.26 -18.01
CA GLU A 249 6.63 -24.07 -19.42
C GLU A 249 7.39 -22.78 -19.66
N MET A 250 8.30 -22.77 -20.64
CA MET A 250 9.01 -21.57 -21.07
C MET A 250 8.36 -21.06 -22.34
N MET A 251 7.97 -19.78 -22.33
CA MET A 251 7.32 -19.14 -23.49
C MET A 251 7.59 -17.65 -23.50
N THR A 252 7.24 -16.96 -24.57
CA THR A 252 7.30 -15.50 -24.63
C THR A 252 6.20 -14.89 -23.75
N ILE A 253 6.37 -13.62 -23.37
CA ILE A 253 5.34 -12.92 -22.57
C ILE A 253 4.01 -12.78 -23.34
N GLU A 254 4.07 -12.72 -24.67
CA GLU A 254 2.89 -12.61 -25.54
C GLU A 254 2.13 -13.94 -25.58
N GLU A 255 2.84 -15.06 -25.74
CA GLU A 255 2.28 -16.40 -25.65
C GLU A 255 1.68 -16.67 -24.25
N ALA A 256 2.36 -16.26 -23.18
CA ALA A 256 1.85 -16.39 -21.82
C ALA A 256 0.52 -15.64 -21.62
N LYS A 257 0.42 -14.41 -22.14
CA LYS A 257 -0.81 -13.63 -22.10
C LYS A 257 -1.91 -14.27 -22.95
N ALA A 258 -1.58 -14.74 -24.15
CA ALA A 258 -2.54 -15.43 -25.03
C ALA A 258 -3.05 -16.73 -24.39
N ALA A 259 -2.20 -17.42 -23.62
CA ALA A 259 -2.57 -18.61 -22.85
C ALA A 259 -3.34 -18.30 -21.55
N GLY A 260 -3.69 -17.02 -21.30
CA GLY A 260 -4.41 -16.59 -20.10
C GLY A 260 -3.58 -16.53 -18.81
N ALA A 261 -2.24 -16.54 -18.90
CA ALA A 261 -1.39 -16.46 -17.73
C ALA A 261 -1.41 -15.06 -17.12
N THR A 262 -1.54 -14.99 -15.79
CA THR A 262 -1.42 -13.74 -15.03
C THR A 262 0.03 -13.28 -15.03
N ALA A 263 0.31 -12.10 -15.63
CA ALA A 263 1.65 -11.50 -15.72
C ALA A 263 1.66 -10.15 -14.97
N LEU A 264 1.95 -10.18 -13.68
CA LEU A 264 1.81 -9.02 -12.78
C LEU A 264 2.91 -7.96 -12.95
N PHE A 265 4.10 -8.35 -13.45
CA PHE A 265 5.28 -7.48 -13.49
C PHE A 265 5.87 -7.38 -14.90
N ALA A 266 5.01 -7.23 -15.91
CA ALA A 266 5.36 -7.26 -17.33
C ALA A 266 6.58 -6.40 -17.72
N ALA A 267 6.81 -5.26 -17.06
CA ALA A 267 7.95 -4.37 -17.32
C ALA A 267 9.33 -4.92 -16.84
N LYS A 268 9.35 -6.07 -16.16
CA LYS A 268 10.58 -6.66 -15.57
C LYS A 268 10.97 -8.01 -16.21
N TYR A 269 10.17 -8.50 -17.15
CA TYR A 269 10.41 -9.80 -17.77
C TYR A 269 11.33 -9.69 -18.99
N GLY A 270 12.17 -10.71 -19.18
CA GLY A 270 12.97 -10.89 -20.40
C GLY A 270 12.11 -11.39 -21.57
N GLU A 271 12.75 -11.71 -22.68
CA GLU A 271 12.08 -12.24 -23.89
C GLU A 271 11.35 -13.57 -23.64
N GLN A 272 11.87 -14.37 -22.72
CA GLN A 272 11.24 -15.63 -22.29
C GLN A 272 10.92 -15.62 -20.79
N VAL A 273 9.77 -16.17 -20.44
CA VAL A 273 9.26 -16.28 -19.07
C VAL A 273 8.87 -17.71 -18.73
N SER A 274 9.02 -18.08 -17.46
CA SER A 274 8.46 -19.34 -16.96
C SER A 274 6.99 -19.11 -16.57
N VAL A 275 6.11 -19.95 -17.07
CA VAL A 275 4.70 -20.01 -16.71
C VAL A 275 4.48 -21.27 -15.91
N TYR A 276 3.94 -21.09 -14.69
CA TYR A 276 3.55 -22.20 -13.83
C TYR A 276 2.03 -22.37 -13.88
N THR A 277 1.61 -23.62 -14.09
CA THR A 277 0.20 -23.99 -14.23
C THR A 277 -0.16 -25.04 -13.18
N MET A 278 -1.27 -24.82 -12.48
CA MET A 278 -1.85 -25.71 -11.46
C MET A 278 -3.26 -26.10 -11.91
N GLY A 279 -3.37 -27.06 -12.83
CA GLY A 279 -4.62 -27.42 -13.49
C GLY A 279 -5.28 -26.23 -14.18
N ASP A 280 -6.58 -26.13 -14.08
CA ASP A 280 -7.36 -24.97 -14.58
C ASP A 280 -7.52 -23.87 -13.52
N PHE A 281 -6.93 -24.05 -12.33
CA PHE A 281 -7.15 -23.16 -11.19
C PHE A 281 -6.23 -21.94 -11.16
N SER A 282 -4.94 -22.13 -11.46
CA SER A 282 -3.96 -21.04 -11.49
C SER A 282 -2.98 -21.21 -12.63
N LYS A 283 -2.73 -20.10 -13.36
CA LYS A 283 -1.68 -20.01 -14.38
C LYS A 283 -1.01 -18.65 -14.26
N GLU A 284 0.26 -18.64 -13.86
CA GLU A 284 0.97 -17.39 -13.57
C GLU A 284 2.41 -17.38 -14.08
N VAL A 285 2.86 -16.21 -14.52
CA VAL A 285 4.27 -15.95 -14.83
C VAL A 285 5.03 -15.80 -13.52
N CYS A 286 5.96 -16.71 -13.24
CA CYS A 286 6.75 -16.70 -12.01
C CYS A 286 8.19 -17.21 -12.24
N THR A 287 9.14 -16.73 -11.44
CA THR A 287 10.56 -17.10 -11.52
C THR A 287 11.03 -17.96 -10.34
N GLY A 288 10.20 -18.13 -9.33
CA GLY A 288 10.56 -18.84 -8.10
C GLY A 288 10.42 -20.36 -8.21
N PRO A 289 11.01 -21.12 -7.29
CA PRO A 289 10.76 -22.55 -7.19
C PRO A 289 9.33 -22.81 -6.71
N HIS A 290 8.76 -23.92 -7.21
CA HIS A 290 7.47 -24.46 -6.78
C HIS A 290 7.59 -25.95 -6.48
N LEU A 291 6.65 -26.48 -5.71
CA LEU A 291 6.49 -27.90 -5.51
C LEU A 291 6.12 -28.61 -6.83
N GLU A 292 6.25 -29.92 -6.88
CA GLU A 292 5.80 -30.71 -8.01
C GLU A 292 4.30 -30.99 -7.96
N HIS A 293 3.75 -31.10 -6.75
CA HIS A 293 2.33 -31.38 -6.50
C HIS A 293 1.76 -30.47 -5.43
N THR A 294 0.48 -30.11 -5.56
CA THR A 294 -0.19 -29.28 -4.55
C THR A 294 -0.45 -30.04 -3.24
N GLY A 295 -0.55 -31.36 -3.28
CA GLY A 295 -0.75 -32.21 -2.11
C GLY A 295 0.39 -32.20 -1.08
N ASP A 296 1.60 -31.82 -1.52
CA ASP A 296 2.78 -31.76 -0.65
C ASP A 296 2.76 -30.56 0.32
N MET A 297 1.79 -29.64 0.20
CA MET A 297 1.75 -28.41 1.01
C MET A 297 1.25 -28.59 2.44
N GLY A 298 0.44 -29.61 2.73
CA GLY A 298 -0.29 -29.73 3.99
C GLY A 298 -1.56 -28.87 4.00
N THR A 299 -1.98 -28.34 5.15
CA THR A 299 -3.22 -27.56 5.29
C THR A 299 -2.95 -26.06 5.32
N PHE A 300 -3.59 -25.30 4.44
CA PHE A 300 -3.49 -23.85 4.37
C PHE A 300 -4.41 -23.19 5.41
N LYS A 301 -3.88 -22.22 6.16
CA LYS A 301 -4.64 -21.47 7.17
C LYS A 301 -4.34 -19.97 7.13
N ILE A 302 -5.39 -19.16 6.96
CA ILE A 302 -5.32 -17.71 7.09
C ILE A 302 -5.30 -17.36 8.58
N LYS A 303 -4.22 -16.73 9.03
CA LYS A 303 -4.04 -16.28 10.42
C LYS A 303 -4.59 -14.89 10.67
N LYS A 304 -4.49 -14.01 9.67
CA LYS A 304 -4.91 -12.60 9.81
C LYS A 304 -5.18 -11.98 8.45
N GLU A 305 -6.23 -11.16 8.42
CA GLU A 305 -6.52 -10.23 7.34
C GLU A 305 -6.54 -8.80 7.91
N GLU A 306 -5.83 -7.87 7.26
CA GLU A 306 -5.70 -6.50 7.75
C GLU A 306 -5.53 -5.50 6.58
N SER A 307 -5.76 -4.21 6.84
CA SER A 307 -5.43 -3.16 5.87
C SER A 307 -3.91 -2.98 5.80
N SER A 308 -3.35 -2.90 4.60
CA SER A 308 -1.93 -2.60 4.37
C SER A 308 -1.73 -1.15 3.96
N SER A 309 -2.52 -0.68 3.02
CA SER A 309 -2.59 0.70 2.56
C SER A 309 -3.95 0.96 1.93
N ALA A 310 -4.16 2.16 1.45
CA ALA A 310 -5.41 2.54 0.80
C ALA A 310 -5.71 1.65 -0.42
N GLY A 311 -6.84 0.93 -0.38
CA GLY A 311 -7.26 0.01 -1.44
C GLY A 311 -6.41 -1.27 -1.53
N VAL A 312 -5.57 -1.55 -0.50
CA VAL A 312 -4.75 -2.76 -0.42
C VAL A 312 -5.00 -3.48 0.89
N ARG A 313 -5.40 -4.74 0.79
CA ARG A 313 -5.55 -5.66 1.93
C ARG A 313 -4.33 -6.56 2.04
N ARG A 314 -4.11 -7.09 3.21
CA ARG A 314 -3.00 -7.98 3.56
C ARG A 314 -3.52 -9.24 4.21
N ILE A 315 -3.15 -10.37 3.68
CA ILE A 315 -3.34 -11.68 4.31
C ILE A 315 -2.00 -12.18 4.84
N LYS A 316 -2.03 -12.73 6.05
CA LYS A 316 -0.95 -13.55 6.62
C LYS A 316 -1.47 -14.97 6.77
N ALA A 317 -0.79 -15.93 6.18
CA ALA A 317 -1.18 -17.34 6.20
C ALA A 317 0.01 -18.26 6.48
N VAL A 318 -0.29 -19.47 6.86
CA VAL A 318 0.68 -20.53 7.16
C VAL A 318 0.23 -21.85 6.54
N LEU A 319 1.16 -22.77 6.37
CA LEU A 319 0.89 -24.18 6.11
C LEU A 319 1.05 -24.98 7.41
N GLN A 320 0.14 -25.86 7.67
CA GLN A 320 0.13 -26.78 8.83
C GLN A 320 0.28 -28.18 8.29
N LYS A 321 1.29 -28.90 8.76
CA LYS A 321 1.52 -30.33 8.46
C LYS A 321 0.52 -31.19 9.22
#